data_f552a39e1f53681e534afeb6fe975d9b
#
_entry.id   f552a39e1f53681e534afeb6fe975d9b
#
_cell.length_a   1.000
_cell.length_b   1.000
_cell.length_c   1.000
_cell.angle_alpha   90.00
_cell.angle_beta   90.00
_cell.angle_gamma   90.00
#
_symmetry.space_group_name_H-M   'P 1'
#
loop_
_entity.id
_entity.type
_entity.pdbx_description
1 polymer ?
#
loop_
_entity_poly.entity_id
_entity_poly.type
_entity_poly.pdbx_seq_one_letter_code
_entity_poly.pdbx_strand_id
1 'polypeptide(L)'
;NMEGIGGLHGWQWLFILEAIPAIVLTFFVLRYLPDNPKSAQWLTNEERDWLQNTLNAERRQRESLHSISWKQSLLNWRVIAMGFIYMGITVPLYGLSFFLPQIIKGFGGLGNVEIGFINAFPYLVGAIAMLFWTRWSDARRERKVFLLIPLICIFVGLVAAAEISAPVPKMAAVTLAALGIFAALPVFWTLPTAILSGTAAAAGIAWINSIGNLGGYIGPTIFGMLRDHAGNDFYAVLFLAALALLGVVLVLLVGHDPRAEHAAHPAGGA
;
A
#
# COMPACT_ATOMS: atom_id res chain seq x y z
N ASN A 1 29.35 -4.52 -9.43
CA ASN A 1 29.27 -3.88 -10.74
C ASN A 1 29.22 -4.98 -11.78
N MET A 2 28.06 -5.21 -12.42
CA MET A 2 27.87 -6.33 -13.37
C MET A 2 27.85 -5.84 -14.82
N GLU A 3 28.38 -4.64 -15.08
CA GLU A 3 28.47 -4.06 -16.41
C GLU A 3 29.41 -4.88 -17.29
N GLY A 4 28.94 -5.29 -18.46
CA GLY A 4 29.72 -6.05 -19.45
C GLY A 4 29.79 -7.57 -19.22
N ILE A 5 29.32 -8.10 -18.12
CA ILE A 5 29.28 -9.55 -17.88
C ILE A 5 28.30 -10.21 -18.85
N GLY A 6 28.77 -11.19 -19.60
CA GLY A 6 27.96 -11.88 -20.62
C GLY A 6 27.44 -10.98 -21.75
N GLY A 7 28.08 -9.83 -21.98
CA GLY A 7 27.64 -8.84 -22.99
C GLY A 7 26.42 -8.01 -22.59
N LEU A 8 25.97 -8.11 -21.35
CA LEU A 8 24.80 -7.41 -20.83
C LEU A 8 25.20 -6.16 -20.02
N HIS A 9 24.36 -5.14 -20.07
CA HIS A 9 24.50 -3.96 -19.22
C HIS A 9 24.07 -4.25 -17.79
N GLY A 10 24.61 -3.51 -16.81
CA GLY A 10 24.32 -3.71 -15.39
C GLY A 10 22.84 -3.64 -15.04
N TRP A 11 22.05 -2.77 -15.71
CA TRP A 11 20.60 -2.69 -15.51
C TRP A 11 19.85 -3.94 -16.01
N GLN A 12 20.32 -4.63 -17.04
CA GLN A 12 19.74 -5.87 -17.54
C GLN A 12 19.94 -7.00 -16.50
N TRP A 13 21.11 -7.06 -15.89
CA TRP A 13 21.38 -7.98 -14.80
C TRP A 13 20.49 -7.74 -13.58
N LEU A 14 20.21 -6.48 -13.25
CA LEU A 14 19.29 -6.14 -12.16
C LEU A 14 17.91 -6.81 -12.40
N PHE A 15 17.30 -6.59 -13.56
CA PHE A 15 15.99 -7.19 -13.87
C PHE A 15 16.03 -8.72 -13.92
N ILE A 16 17.09 -9.32 -14.47
CA ILE A 16 17.25 -10.78 -14.50
C ILE A 16 17.29 -11.34 -13.08
N LEU A 17 18.13 -10.76 -12.21
CA LEU A 17 18.27 -11.24 -10.82
C LEU A 17 17.00 -11.04 -9.99
N GLU A 18 16.28 -9.95 -10.19
CA GLU A 18 14.98 -9.72 -9.54
C GLU A 18 13.88 -10.66 -10.03
N ALA A 19 13.93 -11.09 -11.30
CA ALA A 19 12.96 -12.01 -11.86
C ALA A 19 13.16 -13.47 -11.40
N ILE A 20 14.39 -13.90 -11.12
CA ILE A 20 14.70 -15.30 -10.75
C ILE A 20 13.88 -15.78 -9.54
N PRO A 21 13.82 -15.07 -8.39
CA PRO A 21 13.02 -15.49 -7.25
C PRO A 21 11.53 -15.66 -7.60
N ALA A 22 10.96 -14.78 -8.41
CA ALA A 22 9.56 -14.85 -8.83
C ALA A 22 9.31 -16.08 -9.71
N ILE A 23 10.22 -16.38 -10.64
CA ILE A 23 10.14 -17.56 -11.51
C ILE A 23 10.20 -18.84 -10.66
N VAL A 24 11.15 -18.91 -9.72
CA VAL A 24 11.30 -20.07 -8.81
C VAL A 24 10.04 -20.24 -7.96
N LEU A 25 9.52 -19.15 -7.36
CA LEU A 25 8.30 -19.19 -6.58
C LEU A 25 7.08 -19.64 -7.41
N THR A 26 7.02 -19.28 -8.70
CA THR A 26 5.95 -19.70 -9.59
C THR A 26 5.86 -21.24 -9.68
N PHE A 27 6.99 -21.93 -9.80
CA PHE A 27 7.01 -23.41 -9.80
C PHE A 27 6.49 -23.99 -8.47
N PHE A 28 6.87 -23.39 -7.33
CA PHE A 28 6.36 -23.82 -6.03
C PHE A 28 4.87 -23.57 -5.89
N VAL A 29 4.37 -22.40 -6.31
CA VAL A 29 2.94 -22.07 -6.27
C VAL A 29 2.14 -23.04 -7.12
N LEU A 30 2.53 -23.29 -8.37
CA LEU A 30 1.84 -24.21 -9.26
C LEU A 30 1.85 -25.66 -8.76
N ARG A 31 2.87 -26.06 -7.99
CA ARG A 31 3.02 -27.41 -7.49
C ARG A 31 2.31 -27.66 -6.15
N TYR A 32 2.29 -26.66 -5.27
CA TYR A 32 1.88 -26.85 -3.87
C TYR A 32 0.62 -26.09 -3.48
N LEU A 33 0.24 -25.02 -4.19
CA LEU A 33 -0.92 -24.21 -3.84
C LEU A 33 -2.18 -24.77 -4.51
N PRO A 34 -3.14 -25.31 -3.74
CA PRO A 34 -4.41 -25.78 -4.28
C PRO A 34 -5.35 -24.62 -4.58
N ASP A 35 -6.15 -24.70 -5.65
CA ASP A 35 -7.09 -23.66 -6.06
C ASP A 35 -8.28 -23.50 -5.10
N ASN A 36 -8.59 -24.56 -4.33
CA ASN A 36 -9.70 -24.55 -3.40
C ASN A 36 -9.48 -25.56 -2.25
N PRO A 37 -10.18 -25.43 -1.12
CA PRO A 37 -10.03 -26.35 0.01
C PRO A 37 -10.27 -27.82 -0.35
N LYS A 38 -11.13 -28.10 -1.33
CA LYS A 38 -11.45 -29.48 -1.74
C LYS A 38 -10.26 -30.20 -2.37
N SER A 39 -9.37 -29.48 -3.03
CA SER A 39 -8.17 -30.02 -3.65
C SER A 39 -6.95 -30.05 -2.72
N ALA A 40 -7.06 -29.48 -1.52
CA ALA A 40 -5.97 -29.43 -0.53
C ALA A 40 -5.74 -30.80 0.11
N GLN A 41 -4.70 -31.54 -0.34
CA GLN A 41 -4.40 -32.90 0.14
C GLN A 41 -3.84 -32.93 1.57
N TRP A 42 -3.36 -31.81 2.08
CA TRP A 42 -2.80 -31.66 3.42
C TRP A 42 -3.86 -31.42 4.51
N LEU A 43 -5.14 -31.19 4.12
CA LEU A 43 -6.27 -31.08 5.04
C LEU A 43 -6.93 -32.46 5.21
N THR A 44 -7.37 -32.78 6.42
CA THR A 44 -8.28 -33.90 6.68
C THR A 44 -9.64 -33.65 6.03
N ASN A 45 -10.45 -34.68 5.87
CA ASN A 45 -11.79 -34.55 5.28
C ASN A 45 -12.68 -33.63 6.14
N GLU A 46 -12.59 -33.75 7.47
CA GLU A 46 -13.36 -32.92 8.42
C GLU A 46 -12.96 -31.44 8.35
N GLU A 47 -11.67 -31.13 8.35
CA GLU A 47 -11.17 -29.76 8.20
C GLU A 47 -11.55 -29.14 6.85
N ARG A 48 -11.51 -29.95 5.79
CA ARG A 48 -11.89 -29.55 4.43
C ARG A 48 -13.36 -29.17 4.34
N ASP A 49 -14.24 -30.02 4.90
CA ASP A 49 -15.67 -29.79 4.92
C ASP A 49 -16.03 -28.61 5.81
N TRP A 50 -15.41 -28.50 6.99
CA TRP A 50 -15.59 -27.35 7.88
C TRP A 50 -15.20 -26.05 7.20
N LEU A 51 -14.01 -26.00 6.60
CA LEU A 51 -13.51 -24.80 5.90
C LEU A 51 -14.41 -24.43 4.72
N GLN A 52 -14.84 -25.42 3.92
CA GLN A 52 -15.73 -25.17 2.79
C GLN A 52 -17.10 -24.63 3.24
N ASN A 53 -17.66 -25.19 4.31
CA ASN A 53 -18.94 -24.76 4.86
C ASN A 53 -18.83 -23.33 5.45
N THR A 54 -17.76 -23.03 6.15
CA THR A 54 -17.48 -21.70 6.70
C THR A 54 -17.37 -20.66 5.59
N LEU A 55 -16.57 -20.93 4.55
CA LEU A 55 -16.42 -20.03 3.40
C LEU A 55 -17.75 -19.80 2.66
N ASN A 56 -18.55 -20.87 2.50
CA ASN A 56 -19.86 -20.77 1.85
C ASN A 56 -20.86 -19.95 2.71
N ALA A 57 -20.82 -20.10 4.03
CA ALA A 57 -21.67 -19.33 4.93
C ALA A 57 -21.30 -17.83 4.91
N GLU A 58 -20.02 -17.51 4.98
CA GLU A 58 -19.52 -16.12 4.85
C GLU A 58 -19.91 -15.50 3.50
N ARG A 59 -19.75 -16.28 2.43
CA ARG A 59 -20.13 -15.82 1.08
C ARG A 59 -21.62 -15.50 1.00
N ARG A 60 -22.49 -16.39 1.48
CA ARG A 60 -23.94 -16.14 1.49
C ARG A 60 -24.32 -14.92 2.34
N GLN A 61 -23.69 -14.76 3.49
CA GLN A 61 -23.91 -13.60 4.35
C GLN A 61 -23.50 -12.29 3.65
N ARG A 62 -22.35 -12.27 2.99
CA ARG A 62 -21.89 -11.09 2.21
C ARG A 62 -22.83 -10.79 1.02
N GLU A 63 -23.26 -11.82 0.29
CA GLU A 63 -24.17 -11.68 -0.85
C GLU A 63 -25.55 -11.18 -0.42
N SER A 64 -26.04 -11.57 0.76
CA SER A 64 -27.34 -11.09 1.29
C SER A 64 -27.30 -9.63 1.75
N LEU A 65 -26.15 -9.15 2.19
CA LEU A 65 -25.99 -7.78 2.72
C LEU A 65 -25.77 -6.75 1.60
N HIS A 66 -25.22 -7.12 0.45
CA HIS A 66 -24.79 -6.18 -0.58
C HIS A 66 -25.04 -6.72 -2.00
N SER A 67 -26.24 -6.55 -2.53
CA SER A 67 -26.56 -6.82 -3.95
C SER A 67 -26.32 -5.58 -4.83
N ILE A 68 -25.15 -4.96 -4.72
CA ILE A 68 -24.79 -3.80 -5.56
C ILE A 68 -24.31 -4.32 -6.93
N SER A 69 -24.89 -3.76 -8.03
CA SER A 69 -24.40 -4.03 -9.39
C SER A 69 -22.96 -3.49 -9.56
N TRP A 70 -22.13 -4.15 -10.37
CA TRP A 70 -20.79 -3.68 -10.68
C TRP A 70 -20.75 -2.23 -11.23
N LYS A 71 -21.75 -1.83 -12.04
CA LYS A 71 -21.89 -0.45 -12.55
C LYS A 71 -22.16 0.56 -11.42
N GLN A 72 -23.00 0.20 -10.46
CA GLN A 72 -23.30 1.03 -9.30
C GLN A 72 -22.07 1.14 -8.38
N SER A 73 -21.25 0.09 -8.30
CA SER A 73 -19.99 0.12 -7.56
C SER A 73 -19.02 1.16 -8.10
N LEU A 74 -18.86 1.27 -9.43
CA LEU A 74 -17.97 2.25 -10.07
C LEU A 74 -18.39 3.71 -9.83
N LEU A 75 -19.71 3.97 -9.77
CA LEU A 75 -20.26 5.31 -9.55
C LEU A 75 -20.47 5.64 -8.06
N ASN A 76 -20.22 4.68 -7.18
CA ASN A 76 -20.37 4.89 -5.75
C ASN A 76 -19.28 5.87 -5.24
N TRP A 77 -19.72 7.00 -4.67
CA TRP A 77 -18.81 8.03 -4.18
C TRP A 77 -17.81 7.51 -3.14
N ARG A 78 -18.21 6.50 -2.33
CA ARG A 78 -17.30 5.86 -1.35
C ARG A 78 -16.17 5.09 -2.03
N VAL A 79 -16.47 4.40 -3.13
CA VAL A 79 -15.47 3.68 -3.93
C VAL A 79 -14.50 4.66 -4.58
N ILE A 80 -15.03 5.75 -5.14
CA ILE A 80 -14.20 6.82 -5.72
C ILE A 80 -13.33 7.47 -4.64
N ALA A 81 -13.91 7.79 -3.48
CA ALA A 81 -13.17 8.36 -2.35
C ALA A 81 -12.06 7.41 -1.87
N MET A 82 -12.31 6.09 -1.81
CA MET A 82 -11.27 5.09 -1.52
C MET A 82 -10.15 5.11 -2.56
N GLY A 83 -10.46 5.28 -3.84
CA GLY A 83 -9.45 5.46 -4.88
C GLY A 83 -8.54 6.66 -4.62
N PHE A 84 -9.10 7.79 -4.20
CA PHE A 84 -8.32 8.98 -3.84
C PHE A 84 -7.59 8.85 -2.50
N ILE A 85 -8.15 8.12 -1.52
CA ILE A 85 -7.41 7.77 -0.29
C ILE A 85 -6.19 6.92 -0.65
N TYR A 86 -6.37 5.92 -1.51
CA TYR A 86 -5.27 5.09 -1.99
C TYR A 86 -4.23 5.90 -2.78
N MET A 87 -4.65 6.85 -3.60
CA MET A 87 -3.78 7.81 -4.27
C MET A 87 -2.98 8.65 -3.25
N GLY A 88 -3.58 9.06 -2.14
CA GLY A 88 -2.91 9.74 -1.03
C GLY A 88 -1.80 8.92 -0.36
N ILE A 89 -1.79 7.61 -0.54
CA ILE A 89 -0.74 6.70 -0.07
C ILE A 89 0.29 6.43 -1.19
N THR A 90 -0.20 6.14 -2.41
CA THR A 90 0.65 5.69 -3.52
C THR A 90 1.47 6.81 -4.13
N VAL A 91 0.94 8.03 -4.22
CA VAL A 91 1.70 9.17 -4.74
C VAL A 91 2.91 9.50 -3.86
N PRO A 92 2.80 9.62 -2.51
CA PRO A 92 3.97 9.71 -1.65
C PRO A 92 4.93 8.52 -1.79
N LEU A 93 4.42 7.29 -1.89
CA LEU A 93 5.24 6.09 -2.09
C LEU A 93 6.10 6.19 -3.35
N TYR A 94 5.49 6.47 -4.50
CA TYR A 94 6.20 6.60 -5.77
C TYR A 94 7.11 7.83 -5.78
N GLY A 95 6.65 8.96 -5.23
CA GLY A 95 7.45 10.17 -5.11
C GLY A 95 8.74 9.92 -4.33
N LEU A 96 8.66 9.31 -3.16
CA LEU A 96 9.83 8.95 -2.37
C LEU A 96 10.70 7.91 -3.10
N SER A 97 10.10 6.89 -3.71
CA SER A 97 10.87 5.83 -4.40
C SER A 97 11.74 6.37 -5.53
N PHE A 98 11.24 7.34 -6.31
CA PHE A 98 11.99 7.91 -7.43
C PHE A 98 12.99 8.99 -7.00
N PHE A 99 12.65 9.82 -6.02
CA PHE A 99 13.41 11.03 -5.72
C PHE A 99 14.24 10.95 -4.42
N LEU A 100 13.96 10.02 -3.51
CA LEU A 100 14.73 9.88 -2.28
C LEU A 100 16.23 9.66 -2.51
N PRO A 101 16.68 8.81 -3.46
CA PRO A 101 18.12 8.68 -3.74
C PRO A 101 18.76 10.00 -4.21
N GLN A 102 17.99 10.81 -4.96
CA GLN A 102 18.47 12.12 -5.43
C GLN A 102 18.56 13.13 -4.29
N ILE A 103 17.59 13.12 -3.36
CA ILE A 103 17.60 13.95 -2.15
C ILE A 103 18.81 13.59 -1.28
N ILE A 104 19.08 12.28 -1.08
CA ILE A 104 20.25 11.81 -0.31
C ILE A 104 21.55 12.22 -0.99
N LYS A 105 21.64 12.10 -2.31
CA LYS A 105 22.80 12.55 -3.10
C LYS A 105 23.07 14.05 -2.92
N GLY A 106 22.01 14.86 -2.75
CA GLY A 106 22.11 16.29 -2.48
C GLY A 106 22.76 16.65 -1.13
N PHE A 107 22.92 15.71 -0.20
CA PHE A 107 23.63 15.92 1.05
C PHE A 107 25.16 16.06 0.85
N GLY A 108 25.68 15.61 -0.29
CA GLY A 108 27.10 15.70 -0.66
C GLY A 108 27.99 14.65 0.00
N GLY A 109 29.14 14.38 -0.61
CA GLY A 109 30.20 13.53 -0.05
C GLY A 109 29.90 12.03 0.02
N LEU A 110 28.75 11.55 -0.52
CA LEU A 110 28.30 10.16 -0.44
C LEU A 110 28.54 9.41 -1.77
N GLY A 111 29.08 8.20 -1.66
CA GLY A 111 29.18 7.26 -2.78
C GLY A 111 27.84 6.54 -3.06
N ASN A 112 27.71 5.90 -4.23
CA ASN A 112 26.47 5.21 -4.64
C ASN A 112 26.05 4.09 -3.66
N VAL A 113 27.02 3.41 -3.05
CA VAL A 113 26.75 2.33 -2.07
C VAL A 113 26.17 2.92 -0.78
N GLU A 114 26.74 4.00 -0.29
CA GLU A 114 26.27 4.70 0.92
C GLU A 114 24.86 5.26 0.71
N ILE A 115 24.61 5.89 -0.44
CA ILE A 115 23.26 6.35 -0.83
C ILE A 115 22.28 5.18 -0.81
N GLY A 116 22.65 4.01 -1.33
CA GLY A 116 21.83 2.80 -1.32
C GLY A 116 21.45 2.35 0.09
N PHE A 117 22.42 2.28 1.01
CA PHE A 117 22.16 1.90 2.41
C PHE A 117 21.28 2.92 3.14
N ILE A 118 21.54 4.22 2.98
CA ILE A 118 20.74 5.27 3.59
C ILE A 118 19.30 5.23 3.02
N ASN A 119 19.16 5.02 1.71
CA ASN A 119 17.87 4.88 1.05
C ASN A 119 17.07 3.66 1.55
N ALA A 120 17.71 2.55 1.87
CA ALA A 120 17.06 1.34 2.36
C ALA A 120 16.48 1.51 3.77
N PHE A 121 17.04 2.40 4.60
CA PHE A 121 16.65 2.55 6.00
C PHE A 121 15.17 2.93 6.21
N PRO A 122 14.58 3.95 5.56
CA PRO A 122 13.16 4.27 5.68
C PRO A 122 12.24 3.10 5.30
N TYR A 123 12.60 2.33 4.28
CA TYR A 123 11.81 1.18 3.83
C TYR A 123 11.87 0.03 4.83
N LEU A 124 13.03 -0.22 5.44
CA LEU A 124 13.18 -1.24 6.47
C LEU A 124 12.33 -0.89 7.71
N VAL A 125 12.40 0.36 8.17
CA VAL A 125 11.57 0.84 9.28
C VAL A 125 10.08 0.73 8.93
N GLY A 126 9.69 1.11 7.70
CA GLY A 126 8.33 0.97 7.20
C GLY A 126 7.84 -0.48 7.18
N ALA A 127 8.68 -1.41 6.72
CA ALA A 127 8.35 -2.84 6.69
C ALA A 127 8.11 -3.41 8.10
N ILE A 128 8.96 -3.03 9.07
CA ILE A 128 8.79 -3.41 10.48
C ILE A 128 7.49 -2.81 11.03
N ALA A 129 7.25 -1.52 10.81
CA ALA A 129 6.04 -0.85 11.25
C ALA A 129 4.77 -1.50 10.69
N MET A 130 4.78 -1.89 9.41
CA MET A 130 3.67 -2.58 8.75
C MET A 130 3.23 -3.82 9.52
N LEU A 131 4.18 -4.67 9.95
CA LEU A 131 3.88 -5.91 10.67
C LEU A 131 3.22 -5.66 12.03
N PHE A 132 3.76 -4.72 12.81
CA PHE A 132 3.23 -4.40 14.14
C PHE A 132 1.90 -3.65 14.05
N TRP A 133 1.80 -2.67 13.15
CA TRP A 133 0.63 -1.83 13.00
C TRP A 133 -0.60 -2.62 12.55
N THR A 134 -0.41 -3.53 11.59
CA THR A 134 -1.49 -4.39 11.10
C THR A 134 -2.00 -5.32 12.19
N ARG A 135 -1.10 -5.98 12.92
CA ARG A 135 -1.48 -6.84 14.05
C ARG A 135 -2.26 -6.07 15.11
N TRP A 136 -1.84 -4.84 15.39
CA TRP A 136 -2.51 -4.00 16.38
C TRP A 136 -3.90 -3.56 15.91
N SER A 137 -4.04 -3.19 14.62
CA SER A 137 -5.33 -2.90 14.01
C SER A 137 -6.27 -4.12 14.06
N ASP A 138 -5.77 -5.33 13.77
CA ASP A 138 -6.54 -6.57 13.83
C ASP A 138 -7.00 -6.88 15.25
N ALA A 139 -6.11 -6.75 16.23
CA ALA A 139 -6.43 -7.00 17.64
C ALA A 139 -7.49 -6.04 18.18
N ARG A 140 -7.50 -4.78 17.72
CA ARG A 140 -8.47 -3.77 18.16
C ARG A 140 -9.75 -3.73 17.30
N ARG A 141 -9.77 -4.44 16.18
CA ARG A 141 -10.88 -4.41 15.20
C ARG A 141 -11.29 -3.00 14.79
N GLU A 142 -10.33 -2.08 14.76
CA GLU A 142 -10.51 -0.67 14.45
C GLU A 142 -9.69 -0.35 13.20
N ARG A 143 -10.35 0.03 12.10
CA ARG A 143 -9.68 0.28 10.82
C ARG A 143 -9.51 1.78 10.54
N LYS A 144 -10.52 2.57 10.92
CA LYS A 144 -10.53 4.00 10.59
C LYS A 144 -9.39 4.76 11.25
N VAL A 145 -9.22 4.60 12.57
CA VAL A 145 -8.15 5.25 13.33
C VAL A 145 -6.79 4.73 12.89
N PHE A 146 -6.69 3.40 12.65
CA PHE A 146 -5.46 2.75 12.19
C PHE A 146 -5.08 3.10 10.74
N LEU A 147 -5.97 3.67 9.93
CA LEU A 147 -5.65 4.28 8.65
C LEU A 147 -5.35 5.78 8.78
N LEU A 148 -6.08 6.48 9.64
CA LEU A 148 -5.95 7.92 9.83
C LEU A 148 -4.57 8.32 10.38
N ILE A 149 -4.11 7.63 11.45
CA ILE A 149 -2.80 7.92 12.08
C ILE A 149 -1.64 7.77 11.06
N PRO A 150 -1.51 6.66 10.30
CA PRO A 150 -0.51 6.57 9.24
C PRO A 150 -0.56 7.69 8.19
N LEU A 151 -1.76 8.06 7.72
CA LEU A 151 -1.91 9.15 6.76
C LEU A 151 -1.44 10.50 7.36
N ILE A 152 -1.71 10.76 8.64
CA ILE A 152 -1.18 11.92 9.35
C ILE A 152 0.34 11.85 9.47
N CYS A 153 0.92 10.67 9.73
CA CYS A 153 2.37 10.47 9.76
C CYS A 153 3.00 10.76 8.38
N ILE A 154 2.35 10.36 7.27
CA ILE A 154 2.80 10.70 5.92
C ILE A 154 2.81 12.22 5.76
N PHE A 155 1.69 12.87 6.04
CA PHE A 155 1.54 14.33 5.90
C PHE A 155 2.59 15.09 6.72
N VAL A 156 2.67 14.82 8.03
CA VAL A 156 3.59 15.51 8.95
C VAL A 156 5.04 15.22 8.57
N GLY A 157 5.38 13.97 8.26
CA GLY A 157 6.72 13.58 7.84
C GLY A 157 7.17 14.29 6.57
N LEU A 158 6.28 14.41 5.56
CA LEU A 158 6.60 15.11 4.31
C LEU A 158 6.70 16.63 4.50
N VAL A 159 5.79 17.26 5.26
CA VAL A 159 5.88 18.68 5.58
C VAL A 159 7.19 18.99 6.32
N ALA A 160 7.52 18.18 7.33
CA ALA A 160 8.78 18.33 8.05
C ALA A 160 10.00 18.12 7.13
N ALA A 161 9.95 17.14 6.22
CA ALA A 161 11.03 16.90 5.26
C ALA A 161 11.20 18.06 4.24
N ALA A 162 10.12 18.77 3.89
CA ALA A 162 10.19 19.95 3.03
C ALA A 162 10.91 21.12 3.72
N GLU A 163 10.63 21.36 5.00
CA GLU A 163 11.16 22.49 5.77
C GLU A 163 12.59 22.25 6.25
N ILE A 164 12.94 21.01 6.59
CA ILE A 164 14.24 20.71 7.19
C ILE A 164 15.30 20.56 6.10
N SER A 165 16.38 21.34 6.22
CA SER A 165 17.54 21.25 5.32
C SER A 165 18.65 20.34 5.84
N ALA A 166 18.77 20.15 7.17
CA ALA A 166 19.81 19.34 7.78
C ALA A 166 19.60 17.84 7.44
N PRO A 167 20.63 17.08 6.97
CA PRO A 167 20.49 15.73 6.45
C PRO A 167 19.84 14.73 7.42
N VAL A 168 20.33 14.66 8.65
CA VAL A 168 19.85 13.67 9.64
C VAL A 168 18.39 13.91 10.06
N PRO A 169 17.98 15.12 10.48
CA PRO A 169 16.57 15.38 10.79
C PRO A 169 15.65 15.23 9.57
N LYS A 170 16.11 15.60 8.36
CA LYS A 170 15.36 15.38 7.13
C LYS A 170 15.10 13.91 6.88
N MET A 171 16.11 13.05 7.05
CA MET A 171 15.95 11.60 6.93
C MET A 171 15.01 11.02 7.99
N ALA A 172 15.02 11.54 9.21
CA ALA A 172 14.05 11.16 10.25
C ALA A 172 12.61 11.49 9.82
N ALA A 173 12.38 12.69 9.26
CA ALA A 173 11.08 13.12 8.74
C ALA A 173 10.61 12.24 7.57
N VAL A 174 11.49 11.94 6.62
CA VAL A 174 11.22 11.00 5.51
C VAL A 174 10.91 9.59 6.04
N THR A 175 11.64 9.13 7.06
CA THR A 175 11.39 7.83 7.69
C THR A 175 10.01 7.78 8.35
N LEU A 176 9.56 8.86 8.98
CA LEU A 176 8.21 8.97 9.52
C LEU A 176 7.15 8.87 8.41
N ALA A 177 7.38 9.52 7.26
CA ALA A 177 6.49 9.41 6.11
C ALA A 177 6.45 7.97 5.55
N ALA A 178 7.61 7.32 5.40
CA ALA A 178 7.71 5.94 4.94
C ALA A 178 7.00 4.96 5.90
N LEU A 179 7.19 5.13 7.21
CA LEU A 179 6.46 4.37 8.24
C LEU A 179 4.94 4.50 8.04
N GLY A 180 4.45 5.72 7.85
CA GLY A 180 3.04 5.97 7.57
C GLY A 180 2.56 5.26 6.30
N ILE A 181 3.30 5.35 5.19
CA ILE A 181 2.95 4.70 3.92
C ILE A 181 2.80 3.18 4.10
N PHE A 182 3.79 2.52 4.67
CA PHE A 182 3.78 1.07 4.84
C PHE A 182 2.75 0.60 5.88
N ALA A 183 2.51 1.37 6.94
CA ALA A 183 1.47 1.07 7.92
C ALA A 183 0.04 1.25 7.34
N ALA A 184 -0.17 2.23 6.44
CA ALA A 184 -1.46 2.50 5.83
C ALA A 184 -1.89 1.42 4.83
N LEU A 185 -0.96 0.90 4.02
CA LEU A 185 -1.25 0.02 2.88
C LEU A 185 -2.09 -1.22 3.25
N PRO A 186 -1.69 -2.08 4.20
CA PRO A 186 -2.47 -3.28 4.50
C PRO A 186 -3.81 -2.94 5.17
N VAL A 187 -3.84 -1.94 6.04
CA VAL A 187 -5.08 -1.49 6.71
C VAL A 187 -6.06 -0.93 5.68
N PHE A 188 -5.59 -0.16 4.71
CA PHE A 188 -6.44 0.37 3.63
C PHE A 188 -7.17 -0.76 2.88
N TRP A 189 -6.47 -1.81 2.48
CA TRP A 189 -7.07 -2.88 1.66
C TRP A 189 -8.10 -3.73 2.40
N THR A 190 -8.21 -3.63 3.72
CA THR A 190 -9.31 -4.26 4.46
C THR A 190 -10.64 -3.52 4.29
N LEU A 191 -10.64 -2.22 3.98
CA LEU A 191 -11.86 -1.41 3.87
C LEU A 191 -12.70 -1.72 2.62
N PRO A 192 -12.14 -1.79 1.39
CA PRO A 192 -12.91 -2.14 0.21
C PRO A 192 -13.57 -3.52 0.32
N THR A 193 -12.86 -4.50 0.88
CA THR A 193 -13.37 -5.86 1.05
C THR A 193 -14.48 -5.99 2.08
N ALA A 194 -14.57 -5.05 3.03
CA ALA A 194 -15.65 -5.01 4.02
C ALA A 194 -16.96 -4.44 3.43
N ILE A 195 -16.88 -3.55 2.41
CA ILE A 195 -18.05 -2.86 1.86
C ILE A 195 -18.56 -3.52 0.57
N LEU A 196 -17.68 -4.15 -0.19
CA LEU A 196 -17.97 -4.71 -1.51
C LEU A 196 -17.95 -6.24 -1.47
N SER A 197 -18.91 -6.86 -2.16
CA SER A 197 -19.04 -8.32 -2.26
C SER A 197 -19.25 -8.78 -3.71
N GLY A 198 -18.95 -10.04 -4.00
CA GLY A 198 -19.18 -10.67 -5.28
C GLY A 198 -18.50 -9.95 -6.46
N THR A 199 -19.20 -9.82 -7.58
CA THR A 199 -18.69 -9.15 -8.80
C THR A 199 -18.49 -7.64 -8.61
N ALA A 200 -19.26 -7.01 -7.71
CA ALA A 200 -19.08 -5.60 -7.35
C ALA A 200 -17.77 -5.37 -6.60
N ALA A 201 -17.32 -6.33 -5.78
CA ALA A 201 -16.02 -6.25 -5.12
C ALA A 201 -14.88 -6.26 -6.13
N ALA A 202 -14.89 -7.19 -7.09
CA ALA A 202 -13.86 -7.25 -8.12
C ALA A 202 -13.76 -5.94 -8.93
N ALA A 203 -14.91 -5.42 -9.38
CA ALA A 203 -14.95 -4.17 -10.14
C ALA A 203 -14.53 -2.96 -9.30
N GLY A 204 -15.01 -2.85 -8.05
CA GLY A 204 -14.69 -1.75 -7.16
C GLY A 204 -13.21 -1.76 -6.73
N ILE A 205 -12.65 -2.92 -6.40
CA ILE A 205 -11.22 -3.07 -6.09
C ILE A 205 -10.36 -2.68 -7.29
N ALA A 206 -10.72 -3.16 -8.50
CA ALA A 206 -10.02 -2.79 -9.72
C ALA A 206 -10.06 -1.28 -9.97
N TRP A 207 -11.22 -0.65 -9.74
CA TRP A 207 -11.40 0.79 -9.91
C TRP A 207 -10.59 1.61 -8.90
N ILE A 208 -10.64 1.24 -7.61
CA ILE A 208 -9.83 1.84 -6.55
C ILE A 208 -8.35 1.73 -6.89
N ASN A 209 -7.90 0.53 -7.30
CA ASN A 209 -6.52 0.28 -7.69
C ASN A 209 -6.10 1.12 -8.90
N SER A 210 -6.98 1.26 -9.90
CA SER A 210 -6.71 2.07 -11.09
C SER A 210 -6.57 3.55 -10.75
N ILE A 211 -7.50 4.13 -9.96
CA ILE A 211 -7.42 5.53 -9.51
C ILE A 211 -6.14 5.75 -8.70
N GLY A 212 -5.86 4.88 -7.71
CA GLY A 212 -4.69 5.04 -6.86
C GLY A 212 -3.37 4.91 -7.63
N ASN A 213 -3.26 3.95 -8.55
CA ASN A 213 -2.04 3.75 -9.33
C ASN A 213 -1.83 4.79 -10.45
N LEU A 214 -2.85 5.57 -10.84
CA LEU A 214 -2.61 6.79 -11.61
C LEU A 214 -1.64 7.74 -10.88
N GLY A 215 -1.60 7.66 -9.55
CA GLY A 215 -0.60 8.32 -8.72
C GLY A 215 0.84 7.98 -9.07
N GLY A 216 1.09 6.76 -9.58
CA GLY A 216 2.42 6.33 -10.06
C GLY A 216 2.92 7.11 -11.27
N TYR A 217 2.01 7.68 -12.06
CA TYR A 217 2.34 8.59 -13.15
C TYR A 217 2.28 10.07 -12.69
N ILE A 218 1.18 10.45 -12.05
CA ILE A 218 0.92 11.84 -11.62
C ILE A 218 1.98 12.29 -10.60
N GLY A 219 2.31 11.44 -9.62
CA GLY A 219 3.23 11.76 -8.54
C GLY A 219 4.61 12.17 -9.05
N PRO A 220 5.36 11.27 -9.70
CA PRO A 220 6.69 11.59 -10.23
C PRO A 220 6.69 12.70 -11.26
N THR A 221 5.64 12.77 -12.13
CA THR A 221 5.54 13.79 -13.17
C THR A 221 5.41 15.19 -12.56
N ILE A 222 4.45 15.40 -11.64
CA ILE A 222 4.24 16.69 -10.99
C ILE A 222 5.40 17.02 -10.06
N PHE A 223 5.95 16.03 -9.35
CA PHE A 223 7.14 16.22 -8.52
C PHE A 223 8.31 16.77 -9.36
N GLY A 224 8.61 16.13 -10.50
CA GLY A 224 9.67 16.56 -11.41
C GLY A 224 9.42 17.98 -11.92
N MET A 225 8.23 18.29 -12.41
CA MET A 225 7.86 19.62 -12.91
C MET A 225 8.02 20.71 -11.84
N LEU A 226 7.56 20.46 -10.62
CA LEU A 226 7.67 21.42 -9.52
C LEU A 226 9.12 21.65 -9.11
N ARG A 227 9.91 20.58 -9.06
CA ARG A 227 11.34 20.65 -8.75
C ARG A 227 12.11 21.44 -9.80
N ASP A 228 11.88 21.14 -11.08
CA ASP A 228 12.57 21.81 -12.19
C ASP A 228 12.21 23.32 -12.24
N HIS A 229 10.94 23.65 -11.96
CA HIS A 229 10.49 25.05 -11.94
C HIS A 229 11.03 25.83 -10.73
N ALA A 230 11.04 25.22 -9.54
CA ALA A 230 11.46 25.87 -8.31
C ALA A 230 12.97 25.79 -8.04
N GLY A 231 13.70 24.92 -8.74
CA GLY A 231 15.12 24.67 -8.50
C GLY A 231 15.43 23.93 -7.17
N ASN A 232 14.40 23.46 -6.47
CA ASN A 232 14.51 22.71 -5.21
C ASN A 232 13.32 21.78 -5.01
N ASP A 233 13.40 20.91 -4.00
CA ASP A 233 12.39 19.86 -3.74
C ASP A 233 11.21 20.36 -2.89
N PHE A 234 11.20 21.59 -2.38
CA PHE A 234 10.25 22.09 -1.39
C PHE A 234 8.79 21.92 -1.84
N TYR A 235 8.42 22.55 -2.95
CA TYR A 235 7.04 22.47 -3.46
C TYR A 235 6.65 21.07 -3.94
N ALA A 236 7.63 20.33 -4.45
CA ALA A 236 7.41 18.96 -4.89
C ALA A 236 7.05 18.05 -3.70
N VAL A 237 7.76 18.16 -2.58
CA VAL A 237 7.46 17.40 -1.35
C VAL A 237 6.14 17.86 -0.72
N LEU A 238 5.84 19.16 -0.73
CA LEU A 238 4.55 19.68 -0.26
C LEU A 238 3.36 19.18 -1.10
N PHE A 239 3.55 19.01 -2.41
CA PHE A 239 2.53 18.38 -3.26
C PHE A 239 2.21 16.94 -2.81
N LEU A 240 3.24 16.14 -2.50
CA LEU A 240 3.03 14.80 -1.94
C LEU A 240 2.28 14.85 -0.60
N ALA A 241 2.64 15.81 0.26
CA ALA A 241 1.98 16.02 1.55
C ALA A 241 0.51 16.41 1.38
N ALA A 242 0.19 17.27 0.41
CA ALA A 242 -1.19 17.71 0.12
C ALA A 242 -2.10 16.52 -0.27
N LEU A 243 -1.58 15.56 -1.03
CA LEU A 243 -2.33 14.36 -1.39
C LEU A 243 -2.53 13.42 -0.19
N ALA A 244 -1.55 13.31 0.70
CA ALA A 244 -1.73 12.59 1.96
C ALA A 244 -2.80 13.26 2.85
N LEU A 245 -2.81 14.59 2.92
CA LEU A 245 -3.84 15.36 3.64
C LEU A 245 -5.23 15.18 3.03
N LEU A 246 -5.33 15.15 1.70
CA LEU A 246 -6.58 14.80 1.01
C LEU A 246 -7.07 13.41 1.46
N GLY A 247 -6.17 12.43 1.56
CA GLY A 247 -6.47 11.10 2.10
C GLY A 247 -7.02 11.17 3.52
N VAL A 248 -6.40 11.96 4.41
CA VAL A 248 -6.88 12.19 5.80
C VAL A 248 -8.32 12.73 5.79
N VAL A 249 -8.59 13.77 5.01
CA VAL A 249 -9.91 14.39 4.92
C VAL A 249 -10.94 13.39 4.40
N LEU A 250 -10.62 12.63 3.37
CA LEU A 250 -11.53 11.64 2.80
C LEU A 250 -11.82 10.50 3.77
N VAL A 251 -10.84 10.02 4.54
CA VAL A 251 -11.08 9.01 5.59
C VAL A 251 -12.05 9.53 6.66
N LEU A 252 -11.98 10.80 7.01
CA LEU A 252 -12.93 11.42 7.95
C LEU A 252 -14.34 11.48 7.36
N LEU A 253 -14.47 11.80 6.06
CA LEU A 253 -15.75 11.98 5.37
C LEU A 253 -16.45 10.68 4.99
N VAL A 254 -15.70 9.63 4.63
CA VAL A 254 -16.28 8.35 4.15
C VAL A 254 -17.14 7.66 5.22
N GLY A 255 -17.01 8.06 6.48
CA GLY A 255 -17.80 7.52 7.58
C GLY A 255 -17.46 6.03 7.83
N HIS A 256 -17.58 5.64 9.09
CA HIS A 256 -17.36 4.26 9.50
C HIS A 256 -18.72 3.62 9.78
N ASP A 257 -18.97 2.42 9.23
CA ASP A 257 -20.10 1.60 9.64
C ASP A 257 -19.57 0.43 10.48
N PRO A 258 -19.65 0.54 11.83
CA PRO A 258 -19.17 -0.51 12.73
C PRO A 258 -19.89 -1.85 12.53
N ARG A 259 -21.10 -1.83 11.97
CA ARG A 259 -21.90 -3.04 11.73
C ARG A 259 -21.33 -3.88 10.59
N ALA A 260 -20.77 -3.24 9.58
CA ALA A 260 -20.13 -3.93 8.45
C ALA A 260 -18.85 -4.67 8.87
N GLU A 261 -18.08 -4.13 9.83
CA GLU A 261 -16.88 -4.79 10.36
C GLU A 261 -17.19 -5.96 11.29
N HIS A 262 -18.22 -5.82 12.14
CA HIS A 262 -18.63 -6.92 13.01
C HIS A 262 -19.27 -8.09 12.24
N ALA A 263 -19.93 -7.82 11.12
CA ALA A 263 -20.47 -8.85 10.23
C ALA A 263 -19.38 -9.62 9.46
N ALA A 264 -18.22 -9.01 9.23
CA ALA A 264 -17.11 -9.66 8.54
C ALA A 264 -16.33 -10.65 9.43
N HIS A 265 -16.49 -10.58 10.75
CA HIS A 265 -15.89 -11.50 11.71
C HIS A 265 -16.89 -11.85 12.80
N PRO A 266 -17.80 -12.83 12.58
CA PRO A 266 -18.60 -13.37 13.65
C PRO A 266 -17.62 -13.91 14.70
N ALA A 267 -17.88 -13.56 15.97
CA ALA A 267 -17.07 -13.99 17.10
C ALA A 267 -16.80 -15.48 16.97
N GLY A 268 -15.54 -15.84 16.76
CA GLY A 268 -15.12 -17.22 16.87
C GLY A 268 -15.55 -17.72 18.23
N GLY A 269 -16.43 -18.73 18.24
CA GLY A 269 -16.85 -19.37 19.47
C GLY A 269 -15.62 -19.84 20.23
N ALA A 270 -15.69 -19.60 21.52
CA ALA A 270 -14.72 -20.02 22.52
C ALA A 270 -14.47 -21.51 22.46
#